data_59ff3120616b2294f5ae51b8b0a092f3
#
_entry.id   59ff3120616b2294f5ae51b8b0a092f3
#
_cell.length_a   1.000
_cell.length_b   1.000
_cell.length_c   1.000
_cell.angle_alpha   90.00
_cell.angle_beta   90.00
_cell.angle_gamma   90.00
#
_symmetry.space_group_name_H-M   'P 1'
#
loop_
_entity.id
_entity.type
_entity.pdbx_description
1 polymer ?
#
loop_
_entity_poly.entity_id
_entity_poly.type
_entity_poly.pdbx_seq_one_letter_code
_entity_poly.pdbx_strand_id
1 'polypeptide(L)'
;MIQESDKDELILKVLDGIATPDEIQTLARWMETDPSNEVYFDQFKKAWNLTSGPIPSEERVEHELGNYMEYIRSKHRKYSIGLLLKYAAIVMIPLLSVIYWLQLEKDEIPSQMAVGNPGIIPGEHKAMLITAQGQTIALLPSQERDICVQEDFVVKNGQAGIVYQDSKKAVSTLQYNTLKTPRGGEYTVVLSDGTKVYLNAASELKYPVQFDSKKRQVHLSGEAYFEVARDTNRPFYVVTDAVRVKVYGTEFNVNTYGIGGTQTTLVSGKVGIRGKSSGQEYMMEPLQLAEFDVNGEFKGIRNVNAGTYTAWKEGFFVFENEGLEDILNRLSRWYDVDVFYGSEKVKGYHFTGHMEKYEDVEIILNAISKMVGVHFTIKDRTIVVTE
;
A
#
# COMPACT_ATOMS: atom_id res chain seq x y z
N MET A 1 25.13 -30.49 -8.98
CA MET A 1 24.53 -29.68 -7.89
C MET A 1 25.02 -28.27 -8.10
N ILE A 2 24.09 -27.33 -8.23
CA ILE A 2 24.42 -25.91 -8.32
C ILE A 2 24.85 -25.48 -6.92
N GLN A 3 26.00 -24.80 -6.79
CA GLN A 3 26.38 -24.20 -5.51
C GLN A 3 25.41 -23.04 -5.20
N GLU A 4 25.13 -22.77 -3.93
CA GLU A 4 24.12 -21.81 -3.50
C GLU A 4 24.43 -20.38 -3.94
N SER A 5 25.70 -20.06 -4.20
CA SER A 5 26.16 -18.79 -4.76
C SER A 5 25.88 -18.60 -6.25
N ASP A 6 25.73 -19.70 -7.02
CA ASP A 6 25.69 -19.64 -8.49
C ASP A 6 24.24 -19.68 -9.03
N LYS A 7 23.25 -20.01 -8.17
CA LYS A 7 21.86 -20.16 -8.58
C LYS A 7 21.23 -18.83 -9.01
N ASP A 8 21.52 -17.75 -8.29
CA ASP A 8 20.93 -16.43 -8.54
C ASP A 8 21.47 -15.82 -9.82
N GLU A 9 22.78 -16.02 -10.09
CA GLU A 9 23.39 -15.61 -11.37
C GLU A 9 22.80 -16.38 -12.54
N LEU A 10 22.52 -17.67 -12.36
CA LEU A 10 21.93 -18.52 -13.39
C LEU A 10 20.48 -18.11 -13.68
N ILE A 11 19.69 -17.81 -12.63
CA ILE A 11 18.33 -17.29 -12.75
C ILE A 11 18.33 -15.96 -13.51
N LEU A 12 19.22 -15.03 -13.15
CA LEU A 12 19.36 -13.75 -13.83
C LEU A 12 19.68 -13.92 -15.32
N LYS A 13 20.63 -14.77 -15.68
CA LYS A 13 20.95 -15.03 -17.08
C LYS A 13 19.76 -15.56 -17.87
N VAL A 14 18.94 -16.42 -17.27
CA VAL A 14 17.73 -16.95 -17.91
C VAL A 14 16.68 -15.86 -18.08
N LEU A 15 16.45 -15.03 -17.07
CA LEU A 15 15.47 -13.93 -17.11
C LEU A 15 15.90 -12.81 -18.08
N ASP A 16 17.21 -12.58 -18.21
CA ASP A 16 17.78 -11.60 -19.15
C ASP A 16 17.84 -12.13 -20.60
N GLY A 17 17.52 -13.42 -20.82
CA GLY A 17 17.52 -14.05 -22.14
C GLY A 17 18.92 -14.29 -22.75
N ILE A 18 19.96 -14.27 -21.92
CA ILE A 18 21.37 -14.48 -22.33
C ILE A 18 21.93 -15.86 -21.93
N ALA A 19 21.11 -16.69 -21.27
CA ALA A 19 21.52 -18.04 -20.87
C ALA A 19 21.69 -18.98 -22.06
N THR A 20 22.71 -19.85 -21.97
CA THR A 20 22.94 -20.91 -22.94
C THR A 20 21.95 -22.08 -22.74
N PRO A 21 21.72 -22.93 -23.75
CA PRO A 21 20.85 -24.11 -23.61
C PRO A 21 21.25 -25.05 -22.47
N ASP A 22 22.54 -25.21 -22.17
CA ASP A 22 23.03 -26.02 -21.05
C ASP A 22 22.76 -25.40 -19.69
N GLU A 23 22.80 -24.07 -19.59
CA GLU A 23 22.44 -23.30 -18.38
C GLU A 23 20.93 -23.38 -18.08
N ILE A 24 20.10 -23.27 -19.12
CA ILE A 24 18.64 -23.44 -19.00
C ILE A 24 18.30 -24.85 -18.50
N GLN A 25 18.97 -25.89 -19.07
CA GLN A 25 18.79 -27.27 -18.64
C GLN A 25 19.24 -27.50 -17.20
N THR A 26 20.27 -26.82 -16.77
CA THR A 26 20.80 -26.91 -15.41
C THR A 26 19.82 -26.28 -14.40
N LEU A 27 19.23 -25.12 -14.72
CA LEU A 27 18.21 -24.47 -13.92
C LEU A 27 16.95 -25.33 -13.83
N ALA A 28 16.49 -25.91 -14.95
CA ALA A 28 15.30 -26.77 -14.96
C ALA A 28 15.48 -28.01 -14.06
N ARG A 29 16.65 -28.68 -14.10
CA ARG A 29 16.95 -29.80 -13.19
C ARG A 29 16.97 -29.36 -11.72
N TRP A 30 17.48 -28.17 -11.43
CA TRP A 30 17.50 -27.66 -10.09
C TRP A 30 16.08 -27.41 -9.57
N MET A 31 15.17 -26.83 -10.37
CA MET A 31 13.76 -26.67 -10.02
C MET A 31 13.06 -28.01 -9.74
N GLU A 32 13.39 -29.06 -10.49
CA GLU A 32 12.81 -30.41 -10.27
C GLU A 32 13.34 -31.12 -9.01
N THR A 33 14.45 -30.68 -8.43
CA THR A 33 15.08 -31.35 -7.28
C THR A 33 14.25 -31.17 -6.00
N ASP A 34 13.58 -30.02 -5.84
CA ASP A 34 12.77 -29.70 -4.67
C ASP A 34 11.66 -28.69 -5.08
N PRO A 35 10.38 -28.91 -4.70
CA PRO A 35 9.30 -27.98 -4.98
C PRO A 35 9.55 -26.54 -4.46
N SER A 36 10.35 -26.37 -3.42
CA SER A 36 10.72 -25.05 -2.90
C SER A 36 11.57 -24.24 -3.87
N ASN A 37 12.28 -24.89 -4.78
CA ASN A 37 13.12 -24.26 -5.80
C ASN A 37 12.27 -23.56 -6.88
N GLU A 38 11.15 -24.14 -7.25
CA GLU A 38 10.18 -23.53 -8.18
C GLU A 38 9.57 -22.26 -7.58
N VAL A 39 9.18 -22.33 -6.30
CA VAL A 39 8.68 -21.16 -5.56
C VAL A 39 9.73 -20.06 -5.47
N TYR A 40 11.00 -20.43 -5.22
CA TYR A 40 12.10 -19.48 -5.18
C TYR A 40 12.33 -18.78 -6.54
N PHE A 41 12.29 -19.57 -7.65
CA PHE A 41 12.40 -19.02 -8.99
C PHE A 41 11.27 -18.02 -9.31
N ASP A 42 10.04 -18.35 -8.96
CA ASP A 42 8.87 -17.46 -9.17
C ASP A 42 8.97 -16.17 -8.37
N GLN A 43 9.45 -16.24 -7.12
CA GLN A 43 9.68 -15.05 -6.30
C GLN A 43 10.80 -14.18 -6.90
N PHE A 44 11.87 -14.81 -7.38
CA PHE A 44 12.98 -14.10 -8.01
C PHE A 44 12.54 -13.43 -9.32
N LYS A 45 11.76 -14.13 -10.15
CA LYS A 45 11.17 -13.61 -11.39
C LYS A 45 10.27 -12.40 -11.13
N LYS A 46 9.45 -12.45 -10.08
CA LYS A 46 8.63 -11.29 -9.65
C LYS A 46 9.49 -10.11 -9.25
N ALA A 47 10.53 -10.33 -8.46
CA ALA A 47 11.46 -9.28 -8.05
C ALA A 47 12.21 -8.67 -9.25
N TRP A 48 12.65 -9.50 -10.20
CA TRP A 48 13.33 -9.06 -11.41
C TRP A 48 12.42 -8.22 -12.31
N ASN A 49 11.15 -8.62 -12.50
CA ASN A 49 10.15 -7.84 -13.25
C ASN A 49 9.89 -6.45 -12.68
N LEU A 50 10.12 -6.25 -11.39
CA LEU A 50 9.98 -4.95 -10.72
C LEU A 50 11.20 -4.03 -10.90
N THR A 51 12.37 -4.59 -11.24
CA THR A 51 13.65 -3.86 -11.28
C THR A 51 14.20 -3.63 -12.68
N SER A 52 13.73 -4.38 -13.69
CA SER A 52 14.25 -4.35 -15.06
C SER A 52 13.25 -3.65 -15.98
N GLY A 53 13.71 -2.63 -16.72
CA GLY A 53 12.92 -1.90 -17.73
C GLY A 53 12.44 -2.80 -18.90
N PRO A 54 11.85 -2.26 -19.98
CA PRO A 54 10.96 -2.97 -20.91
C PRO A 54 11.53 -4.27 -21.45
N ILE A 55 10.79 -5.35 -21.19
CA ILE A 55 11.07 -6.76 -21.30
C ILE A 55 11.20 -7.25 -22.75
N PRO A 56 12.15 -8.19 -23.05
CA PRO A 56 12.00 -9.07 -24.21
C PRO A 56 10.83 -10.03 -23.95
N SER A 57 9.89 -10.10 -24.90
CA SER A 57 8.58 -10.75 -24.80
C SER A 57 8.54 -12.03 -23.96
N GLU A 58 7.70 -12.00 -22.93
CA GLU A 58 7.33 -13.08 -21.99
C GLU A 58 7.01 -14.42 -22.72
N GLU A 59 6.44 -14.35 -23.91
CA GLU A 59 6.12 -15.46 -24.82
C GLU A 59 7.34 -16.35 -25.19
N ARG A 60 8.56 -15.80 -25.22
CA ARG A 60 9.75 -16.54 -25.67
C ARG A 60 10.34 -17.40 -24.57
N VAL A 61 10.33 -16.92 -23.33
CA VAL A 61 10.83 -17.66 -22.17
C VAL A 61 9.85 -18.74 -21.76
N GLU A 62 8.55 -18.48 -21.79
CA GLU A 62 7.51 -19.48 -21.50
C GLU A 62 7.42 -20.56 -22.58
N HIS A 63 7.65 -20.22 -23.85
CA HIS A 63 7.65 -21.17 -24.94
C HIS A 63 8.81 -22.17 -24.86
N GLU A 64 10.03 -21.71 -24.54
CA GLU A 64 11.20 -22.58 -24.41
C GLU A 64 11.13 -23.46 -23.16
N LEU A 65 10.69 -22.92 -22.02
CA LEU A 65 10.42 -23.70 -20.80
C LEU A 65 9.26 -24.70 -20.98
N GLY A 66 8.20 -24.29 -21.66
CA GLY A 66 7.05 -25.16 -21.98
C GLY A 66 7.43 -26.36 -22.83
N ASN A 67 8.21 -26.15 -23.89
CA ASN A 67 8.70 -27.20 -24.79
C ASN A 67 9.58 -28.23 -24.06
N TYR A 68 10.39 -27.75 -23.10
CA TYR A 68 11.29 -28.65 -22.35
C TYR A 68 10.50 -29.46 -21.29
N MET A 69 9.54 -28.86 -20.63
CA MET A 69 8.65 -29.58 -19.68
C MET A 69 7.79 -30.65 -20.39
N GLU A 70 7.35 -30.40 -21.62
CA GLU A 70 6.62 -31.36 -22.42
C GLU A 70 7.52 -32.54 -22.89
N TYR A 71 8.78 -32.27 -23.21
CA TYR A 71 9.80 -33.31 -23.53
C TYR A 71 10.06 -34.23 -22.32
N ILE A 72 10.15 -33.71 -21.11
CA ILE A 72 10.36 -34.50 -19.88
C ILE A 72 9.10 -35.36 -19.57
N ARG A 73 7.90 -34.81 -19.67
CA ARG A 73 6.65 -35.56 -19.45
C ARG A 73 6.48 -36.72 -20.41
N SER A 74 7.01 -36.63 -21.62
CA SER A 74 6.91 -37.69 -22.63
C SER A 74 7.82 -38.91 -22.33
N LYS A 75 8.91 -38.73 -21.56
CA LYS A 75 9.91 -39.77 -21.31
C LYS A 75 9.56 -40.70 -20.13
N HIS A 76 8.56 -40.36 -19.27
CA HIS A 76 8.24 -41.15 -18.08
C HIS A 76 6.99 -42.05 -18.21
N ARG A 77 6.55 -42.35 -19.43
CA ARG A 77 5.36 -43.20 -19.62
C ARG A 77 5.72 -44.58 -20.15
N LYS A 78 6.31 -45.46 -19.33
CA LYS A 78 6.31 -46.92 -19.52
C LYS A 78 6.60 -47.66 -18.20
N TYR A 79 5.64 -47.72 -17.30
CA TYR A 79 5.50 -48.85 -16.37
C TYR A 79 4.05 -49.27 -16.33
N SER A 80 3.81 -50.59 -16.54
CA SER A 80 2.47 -51.14 -16.69
C SER A 80 1.72 -51.12 -15.34
N ILE A 81 0.70 -50.30 -15.26
CA ILE A 81 -0.22 -50.12 -14.12
C ILE A 81 -1.06 -51.37 -13.83
N GLY A 82 -1.05 -52.37 -14.73
CA GLY A 82 -1.90 -53.54 -14.66
C GLY A 82 -1.63 -54.53 -13.51
N LEU A 83 -0.45 -54.53 -12.92
CA LEU A 83 -0.09 -55.46 -11.86
C LEU A 83 -0.31 -54.90 -10.46
N LEU A 84 -0.23 -53.57 -10.31
CA LEU A 84 -0.41 -52.85 -9.02
C LEU A 84 -1.87 -52.79 -8.59
N LEU A 85 -2.81 -52.81 -9.54
CA LEU A 85 -4.26 -52.72 -9.23
C LEU A 85 -4.86 -54.00 -8.58
N LYS A 86 -4.21 -55.15 -8.73
CA LYS A 86 -4.70 -56.42 -8.15
C LYS A 86 -4.43 -56.55 -6.63
N TYR A 87 -3.45 -55.83 -6.10
CA TYR A 87 -3.12 -55.87 -4.68
C TYR A 87 -3.45 -54.58 -3.94
N ALA A 88 -3.84 -53.55 -4.68
CA ALA A 88 -4.21 -52.24 -4.09
C ALA A 88 -5.46 -52.31 -3.20
N ALA A 89 -6.41 -53.17 -3.51
CA ALA A 89 -7.63 -53.31 -2.72
C ALA A 89 -7.40 -53.96 -1.35
N ILE A 90 -6.40 -54.85 -1.23
CA ILE A 90 -6.10 -55.57 0.02
C ILE A 90 -5.40 -54.65 1.02
N VAL A 91 -4.65 -53.63 0.53
CA VAL A 91 -3.93 -52.68 1.37
C VAL A 91 -4.77 -51.42 1.64
N MET A 92 -5.60 -51.01 0.65
CA MET A 92 -6.39 -49.77 0.80
C MET A 92 -7.58 -49.90 1.77
N ILE A 93 -8.21 -51.08 1.83
CA ILE A 93 -9.38 -51.27 2.72
C ILE A 93 -8.99 -51.17 4.21
N PRO A 94 -7.93 -51.84 4.70
CA PRO A 94 -7.52 -51.64 6.08
C PRO A 94 -6.93 -50.24 6.33
N LEU A 95 -6.26 -49.62 5.35
CA LEU A 95 -5.74 -48.27 5.49
C LEU A 95 -6.88 -47.22 5.57
N LEU A 96 -7.91 -47.37 4.77
CA LEU A 96 -9.10 -46.50 4.83
C LEU A 96 -9.92 -46.75 6.11
N SER A 97 -9.98 -48.00 6.60
CA SER A 97 -10.64 -48.29 7.88
C SER A 97 -9.88 -47.69 9.07
N VAL A 98 -8.54 -47.70 9.06
CA VAL A 98 -7.73 -47.05 10.08
C VAL A 98 -7.85 -45.53 9.99
N ILE A 99 -7.86 -44.94 8.81
CA ILE A 99 -8.09 -43.50 8.62
C ILE A 99 -9.51 -43.13 9.05
N TYR A 100 -10.52 -43.94 8.71
CA TYR A 100 -11.89 -43.74 9.16
C TYR A 100 -12.02 -43.85 10.68
N TRP A 101 -11.31 -44.81 11.30
CA TRP A 101 -11.29 -44.99 12.75
C TRP A 101 -10.58 -43.84 13.45
N LEU A 102 -9.45 -43.38 12.93
CA LEU A 102 -8.74 -42.18 13.42
C LEU A 102 -9.53 -40.87 13.19
N GLN A 103 -10.47 -40.83 12.25
CA GLN A 103 -11.41 -39.71 12.10
C GLN A 103 -12.61 -39.81 13.06
N LEU A 104 -13.01 -41.02 13.48
CA LEU A 104 -14.08 -41.22 14.47
C LEU A 104 -13.62 -40.94 15.90
N GLU A 105 -12.33 -41.09 16.22
CA GLU A 105 -11.76 -40.72 17.54
C GLU A 105 -11.45 -39.22 17.65
N LYS A 106 -11.75 -38.42 16.64
CA LYS A 106 -11.84 -36.95 16.76
C LYS A 106 -13.23 -36.53 17.23
N ASP A 107 -13.81 -37.26 18.20
CA ASP A 107 -14.88 -36.71 19.00
C ASP A 107 -14.33 -35.55 19.83
N GLU A 108 -14.73 -34.38 19.39
CA GLU A 108 -15.05 -33.19 20.13
C GLU A 108 -14.35 -33.07 21.51
N ILE A 109 -13.06 -32.81 21.52
CA ILE A 109 -12.60 -31.78 22.42
C ILE A 109 -13.26 -30.52 21.82
N PRO A 110 -14.21 -29.86 22.53
CA PRO A 110 -14.62 -28.56 22.13
C PRO A 110 -13.29 -27.78 22.03
N SER A 111 -12.86 -27.53 20.82
CA SER A 111 -11.87 -26.51 20.58
C SER A 111 -12.47 -25.33 21.32
N GLN A 112 -11.97 -25.04 22.54
CA GLN A 112 -11.92 -23.69 22.98
C GLN A 112 -11.40 -23.03 21.71
N MET A 113 -12.29 -22.32 21.01
CA MET A 113 -11.87 -21.36 20.04
C MET A 113 -10.73 -20.66 20.73
N ALA A 114 -9.50 -21.03 20.37
CA ALA A 114 -8.43 -20.09 20.49
C ALA A 114 -9.09 -18.89 19.81
N VAL A 115 -9.44 -17.90 20.61
CA VAL A 115 -9.68 -16.56 20.14
C VAL A 115 -8.34 -16.25 19.49
N GLY A 116 -8.23 -16.68 18.22
CA GLY A 116 -7.09 -16.34 17.42
C GLY A 116 -7.08 -14.85 17.51
N ASN A 117 -6.03 -14.29 18.07
CA ASN A 117 -5.80 -12.87 17.97
C ASN A 117 -6.16 -12.52 16.54
N PRO A 118 -7.18 -11.67 16.31
CA PRO A 118 -7.50 -11.29 14.95
C PRO A 118 -6.21 -10.72 14.38
N GLY A 119 -5.59 -11.46 13.46
CA GLY A 119 -4.29 -11.12 12.92
C GLY A 119 -4.30 -9.66 12.50
N ILE A 120 -3.17 -9.00 12.56
CA ILE A 120 -3.06 -7.62 12.10
C ILE A 120 -3.39 -7.63 10.61
N ILE A 121 -4.55 -7.07 10.26
CA ILE A 121 -4.99 -6.95 8.88
C ILE A 121 -4.56 -5.59 8.30
N PRO A 122 -4.24 -5.51 7.02
CA PRO A 122 -3.99 -4.23 6.36
C PRO A 122 -5.22 -3.32 6.44
N GLY A 123 -4.98 -2.03 6.29
CA GLY A 123 -6.03 -1.04 6.24
C GLY A 123 -6.98 -1.25 5.05
N GLU A 124 -8.11 -0.59 5.10
CA GLU A 124 -9.18 -0.69 4.11
C GLU A 124 -9.77 0.69 3.76
N HIS A 125 -10.56 0.74 2.69
CA HIS A 125 -11.29 1.96 2.34
C HIS A 125 -12.44 2.19 3.32
N LYS A 126 -12.21 3.02 4.35
CA LYS A 126 -13.21 3.40 5.34
C LYS A 126 -12.99 4.82 5.86
N ALA A 127 -14.06 5.52 6.11
CA ALA A 127 -14.03 6.87 6.67
C ALA A 127 -15.31 7.18 7.48
N MET A 128 -15.31 8.32 8.15
CA MET A 128 -16.48 8.92 8.78
C MET A 128 -16.72 10.31 8.19
N LEU A 129 -17.92 10.55 7.73
CA LEU A 129 -18.37 11.88 7.31
C LEU A 129 -19.14 12.54 8.47
N ILE A 130 -18.66 13.70 8.89
CA ILE A 130 -19.36 14.56 9.85
C ILE A 130 -19.94 15.72 9.05
N THR A 131 -21.27 15.80 9.00
CA THR A 131 -21.97 16.83 8.25
C THR A 131 -21.96 18.17 9.01
N ALA A 132 -22.30 19.26 8.31
CA ALA A 132 -22.44 20.59 8.90
C ALA A 132 -23.48 20.66 10.05
N GLN A 133 -24.44 19.71 10.06
CA GLN A 133 -25.44 19.56 11.12
C GLN A 133 -24.95 18.72 12.30
N GLY A 134 -23.71 18.23 12.25
CA GLY A 134 -23.12 17.39 13.29
C GLY A 134 -23.47 15.89 13.20
N GLN A 135 -24.19 15.45 12.15
CA GLN A 135 -24.46 14.04 11.95
C GLN A 135 -23.18 13.30 11.55
N THR A 136 -22.90 12.18 12.19
CA THR A 136 -21.76 11.30 11.84
C THR A 136 -22.26 10.10 11.06
N ILE A 137 -21.66 9.87 9.89
CA ILE A 137 -22.05 8.83 8.94
C ILE A 137 -20.82 7.98 8.65
N ALA A 138 -20.88 6.68 8.94
CA ALA A 138 -19.83 5.75 8.53
C ALA A 138 -19.89 5.51 7.02
N LEU A 139 -18.73 5.53 6.38
CA LEU A 139 -18.55 5.34 4.94
C LEU A 139 -17.75 4.07 4.70
N LEU A 140 -18.40 3.11 4.05
CA LEU A 140 -17.80 1.86 3.61
C LEU A 140 -18.04 1.71 2.11
N PRO A 141 -17.05 1.25 1.31
CA PRO A 141 -17.17 1.15 -0.16
C PRO A 141 -18.28 0.19 -0.61
N SER A 142 -18.55 -0.83 0.21
CA SER A 142 -19.59 -1.84 -0.04
C SER A 142 -21.02 -1.30 0.08
N GLN A 143 -21.20 -0.07 0.58
CA GLN A 143 -22.50 0.54 0.79
C GLN A 143 -22.69 1.69 -0.22
N GLU A 144 -23.02 1.33 -1.47
CA GLU A 144 -23.47 2.34 -2.43
C GLU A 144 -24.81 2.93 -1.94
N ARG A 145 -24.78 4.21 -1.61
CA ARG A 145 -25.98 4.94 -1.15
C ARG A 145 -25.88 6.43 -1.40
N ASP A 146 -27.03 7.03 -1.59
CA ASP A 146 -27.16 8.48 -1.56
C ASP A 146 -27.22 8.95 -0.11
N ILE A 147 -26.37 9.91 0.23
CA ILE A 147 -26.30 10.52 1.56
C ILE A 147 -26.82 11.94 1.43
N CYS A 148 -27.92 12.23 2.13
CA CYS A 148 -28.42 13.61 2.25
C CYS A 148 -27.55 14.34 3.26
N VAL A 149 -26.73 15.29 2.80
CA VAL A 149 -25.86 16.10 3.68
C VAL A 149 -26.49 17.47 4.00
N GLN A 150 -27.54 17.83 3.26
CA GLN A 150 -28.39 19.04 3.44
C GLN A 150 -29.66 18.88 2.62
N GLU A 151 -30.72 19.69 2.88
CA GLU A 151 -32.01 19.57 2.20
C GLU A 151 -31.96 19.56 0.66
N ASP A 152 -30.94 20.18 0.06
CA ASP A 152 -30.75 20.27 -1.39
C ASP A 152 -29.42 19.59 -1.89
N PHE A 153 -28.65 18.95 -1.00
CA PHE A 153 -27.35 18.35 -1.37
C PHE A 153 -27.31 16.86 -1.05
N VAL A 154 -27.29 16.08 -2.11
CA VAL A 154 -27.09 14.64 -2.05
C VAL A 154 -25.67 14.31 -2.49
N VAL A 155 -25.01 13.51 -1.71
CA VAL A 155 -23.66 13.00 -1.97
C VAL A 155 -23.75 11.53 -2.27
N LYS A 156 -23.16 11.10 -3.37
CA LYS A 156 -23.09 9.66 -3.72
C LYS A 156 -21.88 9.04 -3.07
N ASN A 157 -22.12 8.00 -2.26
CA ASN A 157 -21.09 7.12 -1.74
C ASN A 157 -21.00 5.87 -2.62
N GLY A 158 -19.81 5.47 -3.02
CA GLY A 158 -19.57 4.28 -3.84
C GLY A 158 -18.11 3.85 -3.84
N GLN A 159 -17.75 2.92 -4.72
CA GLN A 159 -16.38 2.41 -4.83
C GLN A 159 -15.33 3.49 -5.12
N ALA A 160 -15.69 4.54 -5.85
CA ALA A 160 -14.82 5.67 -6.12
C ALA A 160 -14.71 6.69 -4.97
N GLY A 161 -15.34 6.41 -3.82
CA GLY A 161 -15.43 7.32 -2.68
C GLY A 161 -16.70 8.16 -2.70
N ILE A 162 -16.66 9.33 -2.04
CA ILE A 162 -17.77 10.28 -2.00
C ILE A 162 -17.65 11.25 -3.16
N VAL A 163 -18.77 11.49 -3.86
CA VAL A 163 -18.85 12.47 -4.96
C VAL A 163 -19.90 13.53 -4.62
N TYR A 164 -19.47 14.79 -4.53
CA TYR A 164 -20.34 15.94 -4.42
C TYR A 164 -20.82 16.37 -5.81
N GLN A 165 -22.12 16.45 -6.00
CA GLN A 165 -22.68 17.01 -7.24
C GLN A 165 -22.73 18.54 -7.15
N ASP A 166 -22.30 19.20 -8.24
CA ASP A 166 -22.39 20.67 -8.33
C ASP A 166 -23.87 21.10 -8.28
N SER A 167 -24.20 21.89 -7.27
CA SER A 167 -25.53 22.50 -7.16
C SER A 167 -25.45 23.93 -7.71
N LYS A 168 -26.28 24.24 -8.69
CA LYS A 168 -26.36 25.59 -9.30
C LYS A 168 -26.95 26.65 -8.40
N LYS A 169 -27.38 26.30 -7.18
CA LYS A 169 -27.93 27.25 -6.21
C LYS A 169 -26.81 27.94 -5.44
N ALA A 170 -26.78 29.25 -5.43
CA ALA A 170 -25.86 30.02 -4.58
C ALA A 170 -26.24 29.83 -3.11
N VAL A 171 -25.29 29.34 -2.30
CA VAL A 171 -25.48 29.18 -0.85
C VAL A 171 -25.12 30.48 -0.17
N SER A 172 -26.07 31.00 0.63
CA SER A 172 -25.89 32.25 1.39
C SER A 172 -24.88 32.10 2.56
N THR A 173 -24.63 30.88 3.04
CA THR A 173 -23.74 30.59 4.18
C THR A 173 -22.92 29.35 3.89
N LEU A 174 -21.57 29.44 4.02
CA LEU A 174 -20.67 28.29 3.85
C LEU A 174 -20.92 27.29 4.96
N GLN A 175 -21.31 26.08 4.57
CA GLN A 175 -21.46 24.94 5.45
C GLN A 175 -20.30 23.98 5.23
N TYR A 176 -19.70 23.49 6.32
CA TYR A 176 -18.51 22.64 6.26
C TYR A 176 -18.84 21.22 6.70
N ASN A 177 -18.41 20.27 5.89
CA ASN A 177 -18.33 18.87 6.27
C ASN A 177 -16.89 18.53 6.66
N THR A 178 -16.75 17.48 7.46
CA THR A 178 -15.44 16.93 7.83
C THR A 178 -15.41 15.45 7.48
N LEU A 179 -14.43 15.05 6.67
CA LEU A 179 -14.14 13.66 6.36
C LEU A 179 -12.95 13.21 7.20
N LYS A 180 -13.11 12.12 7.96
CA LYS A 180 -12.07 11.55 8.81
C LYS A 180 -11.79 10.10 8.41
N THR A 181 -10.54 9.78 8.17
CA THR A 181 -10.06 8.41 8.06
C THR A 181 -9.49 7.97 9.41
N PRO A 182 -9.91 6.83 9.96
CA PRO A 182 -9.27 6.28 11.16
C PRO A 182 -7.88 5.71 10.83
N ARG A 183 -7.14 5.28 11.83
CA ARG A 183 -6.02 4.35 11.63
C ARG A 183 -6.54 3.11 10.91
N GLY A 184 -5.76 2.55 9.99
CA GLY A 184 -6.19 1.46 9.13
C GLY A 184 -7.32 1.83 8.16
N GLY A 185 -7.47 3.12 7.83
CA GLY A 185 -8.49 3.58 6.88
C GLY A 185 -7.92 4.57 5.87
N GLU A 186 -8.35 4.50 4.64
CA GLU A 186 -8.12 5.53 3.62
C GLU A 186 -9.42 5.82 2.90
N TYR A 187 -9.53 6.98 2.27
CA TYR A 187 -10.75 7.31 1.54
C TYR A 187 -10.54 8.36 0.47
N THR A 188 -11.45 8.37 -0.52
CA THR A 188 -11.42 9.36 -1.60
C THR A 188 -12.66 10.24 -1.55
N VAL A 189 -12.50 11.54 -1.83
CA VAL A 189 -13.60 12.47 -2.01
C VAL A 189 -13.41 13.30 -3.27
N VAL A 190 -14.48 13.44 -4.04
CA VAL A 190 -14.55 14.41 -5.14
C VAL A 190 -15.37 15.60 -4.63
N LEU A 191 -14.72 16.76 -4.52
CA LEU A 191 -15.32 18.00 -4.03
C LEU A 191 -16.22 18.63 -5.08
N SER A 192 -17.05 19.62 -4.67
CA SER A 192 -18.03 20.28 -5.54
C SER A 192 -17.44 21.03 -6.75
N ASP A 193 -16.14 21.33 -6.74
CA ASP A 193 -15.42 21.90 -7.86
C ASP A 193 -14.80 20.88 -8.82
N GLY A 194 -14.99 19.58 -8.54
CA GLY A 194 -14.37 18.45 -9.26
C GLY A 194 -12.98 18.10 -8.80
N THR A 195 -12.43 18.77 -7.78
CA THR A 195 -11.15 18.42 -7.17
C THR A 195 -11.27 17.07 -6.49
N LYS A 196 -10.34 16.14 -6.79
CA LYS A 196 -10.26 14.83 -6.18
C LYS A 196 -9.20 14.83 -5.08
N VAL A 197 -9.58 14.32 -3.91
CA VAL A 197 -8.70 14.26 -2.75
C VAL A 197 -8.67 12.83 -2.22
N TYR A 198 -7.49 12.27 -2.10
CA TYR A 198 -7.23 10.99 -1.46
C TYR A 198 -6.74 11.27 -0.04
N LEU A 199 -7.41 10.72 0.95
CA LEU A 199 -7.01 10.80 2.36
C LEU A 199 -6.33 9.51 2.79
N ASN A 200 -5.12 9.65 3.35
CA ASN A 200 -4.40 8.53 3.95
C ASN A 200 -4.93 8.23 5.37
N ALA A 201 -4.45 7.16 6.02
CA ALA A 201 -4.88 6.73 7.35
C ALA A 201 -4.66 7.82 8.41
N ALA A 202 -5.55 7.90 9.41
CA ALA A 202 -5.50 8.88 10.50
C ALA A 202 -5.46 10.35 10.02
N SER A 203 -6.28 10.70 9.02
CA SER A 203 -6.34 12.05 8.44
C SER A 203 -7.73 12.66 8.58
N GLU A 204 -7.77 13.98 8.56
CA GLU A 204 -8.98 14.78 8.61
C GLU A 204 -8.95 15.87 7.54
N LEU A 205 -10.00 15.91 6.71
CA LEU A 205 -10.24 16.98 5.74
C LEU A 205 -11.53 17.70 6.07
N LYS A 206 -11.45 19.00 6.35
CA LYS A 206 -12.62 19.89 6.53
C LYS A 206 -12.77 20.77 5.30
N TYR A 207 -13.92 20.71 4.65
CA TYR A 207 -14.19 21.39 3.38
C TYR A 207 -15.63 21.90 3.33
N PRO A 208 -15.90 22.98 2.58
CA PRO A 208 -17.27 23.46 2.40
C PRO A 208 -18.02 22.53 1.45
N VAL A 209 -19.32 22.34 1.68
CA VAL A 209 -20.23 21.60 0.77
C VAL A 209 -20.21 22.21 -0.62
N GLN A 210 -20.16 23.54 -0.69
CA GLN A 210 -19.96 24.31 -1.93
C GLN A 210 -18.91 25.40 -1.69
N PHE A 211 -18.01 25.62 -2.63
CA PHE A 211 -16.97 26.64 -2.53
C PHE A 211 -17.50 28.05 -2.75
N ASP A 212 -16.81 29.02 -2.16
CA ASP A 212 -17.01 30.46 -2.38
C ASP A 212 -16.70 30.83 -3.85
N SER A 213 -17.32 31.89 -4.32
CA SER A 213 -17.09 32.47 -5.65
C SER A 213 -15.68 33.04 -5.85
N LYS A 214 -14.95 33.37 -4.77
CA LYS A 214 -13.61 34.01 -4.81
C LYS A 214 -12.46 33.05 -4.59
N LYS A 215 -12.67 32.00 -3.81
CA LYS A 215 -11.61 31.04 -3.43
C LYS A 215 -12.19 29.67 -3.10
N ARG A 216 -11.34 28.65 -3.24
CA ARG A 216 -11.62 27.27 -2.83
C ARG A 216 -10.67 26.94 -1.66
N GLN A 217 -11.20 26.71 -0.48
CA GLN A 217 -10.35 26.47 0.70
C GLN A 217 -10.81 25.25 1.47
N VAL A 218 -9.82 24.39 1.80
CA VAL A 218 -9.98 23.23 2.65
C VAL A 218 -8.96 23.28 3.79
N HIS A 219 -9.24 22.52 4.88
CA HIS A 219 -8.32 22.37 6.00
C HIS A 219 -7.94 20.91 6.12
N LEU A 220 -6.64 20.63 6.29
CA LEU A 220 -6.08 19.29 6.37
C LEU A 220 -5.29 19.11 7.67
N SER A 221 -5.53 17.98 8.33
CA SER A 221 -4.67 17.38 9.34
C SER A 221 -4.38 15.95 8.93
N GLY A 222 -3.14 15.48 8.98
CA GLY A 222 -2.73 14.18 8.46
C GLY A 222 -2.13 14.26 7.06
N GLU A 223 -2.43 13.33 6.17
CA GLU A 223 -1.88 13.28 4.82
C GLU A 223 -2.96 13.14 3.76
N ALA A 224 -2.83 13.96 2.71
CA ALA A 224 -3.71 13.88 1.56
C ALA A 224 -2.97 14.20 0.25
N TYR A 225 -3.36 13.48 -0.80
CA TYR A 225 -2.99 13.79 -2.17
C TYR A 225 -4.15 14.49 -2.86
N PHE A 226 -3.83 15.57 -3.57
CA PHE A 226 -4.79 16.45 -4.25
C PHE A 226 -4.58 16.42 -5.75
N GLU A 227 -5.65 16.14 -6.51
CA GLU A 227 -5.78 16.39 -7.94
C GLU A 227 -6.74 17.57 -8.11
N VAL A 228 -6.19 18.79 -8.09
CA VAL A 228 -7.00 20.00 -8.07
C VAL A 228 -7.54 20.34 -9.45
N ALA A 229 -8.85 20.47 -9.57
CA ALA A 229 -9.51 20.93 -10.79
C ALA A 229 -9.00 22.33 -11.18
N ARG A 230 -8.63 22.49 -12.46
CA ARG A 230 -8.04 23.74 -12.97
C ARG A 230 -9.09 24.85 -13.00
N ASP A 231 -8.79 25.93 -12.24
CA ASP A 231 -9.56 27.17 -12.24
C ASP A 231 -8.62 28.34 -11.96
N THR A 232 -8.31 29.12 -13.00
CA THR A 232 -7.37 30.25 -12.92
C THR A 232 -7.97 31.48 -12.23
N ASN A 233 -9.29 31.54 -12.09
CA ASN A 233 -9.99 32.66 -11.48
C ASN A 233 -10.16 32.51 -9.97
N ARG A 234 -10.25 31.26 -9.49
CA ARG A 234 -10.44 30.92 -8.08
C ARG A 234 -9.31 30.03 -7.56
N PRO A 235 -8.35 30.58 -6.82
CA PRO A 235 -7.28 29.78 -6.24
C PRO A 235 -7.84 28.73 -5.26
N PHE A 236 -7.17 27.56 -5.23
CA PHE A 236 -7.43 26.51 -4.26
C PHE A 236 -6.39 26.59 -3.14
N TYR A 237 -6.86 26.53 -1.91
CA TYR A 237 -6.01 26.59 -0.72
C TYR A 237 -6.16 25.33 0.11
N VAL A 238 -5.02 24.72 0.47
CA VAL A 238 -4.93 23.75 1.56
C VAL A 238 -4.31 24.45 2.76
N VAL A 239 -5.04 24.50 3.86
CA VAL A 239 -4.60 25.11 5.11
C VAL A 239 -4.35 24.01 6.13
N THR A 240 -3.16 24.00 6.69
CA THR A 240 -2.78 23.14 7.82
C THR A 240 -2.49 24.00 9.04
N ASP A 241 -2.09 23.39 10.15
CA ASP A 241 -1.67 24.14 11.34
C ASP A 241 -0.39 24.95 11.10
N ALA A 242 0.51 24.48 10.25
CA ALA A 242 1.82 25.09 10.00
C ALA A 242 1.90 25.91 8.71
N VAL A 243 1.18 25.52 7.65
CA VAL A 243 1.33 26.14 6.33
C VAL A 243 0.02 26.41 5.62
N ARG A 244 0.08 27.26 4.61
CA ARG A 244 -0.95 27.48 3.61
C ARG A 244 -0.36 27.21 2.22
N VAL A 245 -0.93 26.22 1.52
CA VAL A 245 -0.60 25.87 0.15
C VAL A 245 -1.62 26.52 -0.80
N LYS A 246 -1.17 27.15 -1.89
CA LYS A 246 -2.00 27.83 -2.90
C LYS A 246 -1.71 27.28 -4.27
N VAL A 247 -2.77 26.89 -5.00
CA VAL A 247 -2.68 26.32 -6.34
C VAL A 247 -3.85 26.77 -7.22
N TYR A 248 -3.77 26.51 -8.54
CA TYR A 248 -4.82 26.82 -9.52
C TYR A 248 -5.26 25.63 -10.37
N GLY A 249 -4.60 24.46 -10.23
CA GLY A 249 -4.82 23.25 -11.02
C GLY A 249 -3.52 22.45 -11.02
N THR A 250 -3.34 21.60 -10.05
CA THR A 250 -2.03 21.07 -9.61
C THR A 250 -2.23 19.74 -8.95
N GLU A 251 -1.28 18.83 -9.13
CA GLU A 251 -1.22 17.56 -8.39
C GLU A 251 -0.10 17.61 -7.37
N PHE A 252 -0.41 17.37 -6.11
CA PHE A 252 0.55 17.46 -5.01
C PHE A 252 0.09 16.67 -3.78
N ASN A 253 1.07 16.27 -2.95
CA ASN A 253 0.86 15.63 -1.66
C ASN A 253 1.16 16.61 -0.53
N VAL A 254 0.36 16.57 0.53
CA VAL A 254 0.62 17.30 1.77
C VAL A 254 0.60 16.32 2.92
N ASN A 255 1.66 16.29 3.72
CA ASN A 255 1.83 15.41 4.87
C ASN A 255 2.14 16.23 6.12
N THR A 256 1.35 16.06 7.18
CA THR A 256 1.45 16.76 8.46
C THR A 256 1.65 15.82 9.66
N TYR A 257 1.95 14.53 9.44
CA TYR A 257 2.05 13.55 10.54
C TYR A 257 3.28 13.70 11.42
N GLY A 258 4.37 14.24 10.89
CA GLY A 258 5.66 14.18 11.56
C GLY A 258 5.81 15.21 12.69
N ILE A 259 6.58 14.84 13.71
CA ILE A 259 7.13 15.80 14.69
C ILE A 259 7.95 16.89 13.98
N GLY A 260 8.45 16.57 12.75
CA GLY A 260 9.21 17.49 11.90
C GLY A 260 8.39 18.59 11.23
N GLY A 261 7.05 18.57 11.31
CA GLY A 261 6.18 19.60 10.72
C GLY A 261 5.47 19.16 9.44
N THR A 262 5.34 20.09 8.47
CA THR A 262 4.60 19.85 7.22
C THR A 262 5.52 19.67 6.03
N GLN A 263 5.30 18.61 5.28
CA GLN A 263 5.95 18.34 4.00
C GLN A 263 4.93 18.51 2.86
N THR A 264 5.33 19.15 1.77
CA THR A 264 4.52 19.29 0.56
C THR A 264 5.35 18.84 -0.63
N THR A 265 4.87 17.84 -1.38
CA THR A 265 5.54 17.32 -2.59
C THR A 265 4.73 17.69 -3.81
N LEU A 266 5.35 18.38 -4.77
CA LEU A 266 4.71 18.77 -6.02
C LEU A 266 4.97 17.74 -7.11
N VAL A 267 3.90 17.21 -7.71
CA VAL A 267 3.94 16.26 -8.82
C VAL A 267 3.81 16.98 -10.16
N SER A 268 2.77 17.77 -10.33
CA SER A 268 2.54 18.52 -11.57
C SER A 268 1.93 19.90 -11.30
N GLY A 269 2.22 20.88 -12.16
CA GLY A 269 1.70 22.23 -12.04
C GLY A 269 2.60 23.20 -11.28
N LYS A 270 2.03 24.08 -10.45
CA LYS A 270 2.75 25.08 -9.62
C LYS A 270 2.10 25.19 -8.24
N VAL A 271 2.92 25.31 -7.23
CA VAL A 271 2.53 25.52 -5.83
C VAL A 271 3.18 26.78 -5.28
N GLY A 272 2.38 27.66 -4.68
CA GLY A 272 2.86 28.68 -3.75
C GLY A 272 2.60 28.20 -2.33
N ILE A 273 3.61 28.14 -1.49
CA ILE A 273 3.50 27.70 -0.11
C ILE A 273 4.02 28.78 0.86
N ARG A 274 3.26 29.02 1.93
CA ARG A 274 3.58 30.00 2.97
C ARG A 274 3.45 29.37 4.34
N GLY A 275 4.45 29.53 5.17
CA GLY A 275 4.39 29.18 6.59
C GLY A 275 3.48 30.13 7.36
N LYS A 276 2.88 29.66 8.45
CA LYS A 276 1.98 30.43 9.30
C LYS A 276 2.70 31.59 10.00
N SER A 277 3.95 31.38 10.40
CA SER A 277 4.80 32.37 11.07
C SER A 277 5.50 33.31 10.09
N SER A 278 5.58 32.98 8.80
CA SER A 278 6.27 33.75 7.77
C SER A 278 5.31 34.43 6.82
N GLY A 279 5.56 35.72 6.52
CA GLY A 279 4.86 36.44 5.44
C GLY A 279 5.30 36.04 4.04
N GLN A 280 6.41 35.31 3.90
CA GLN A 280 7.03 34.96 2.63
C GLN A 280 6.34 33.74 1.97
N GLU A 281 6.08 33.86 0.66
CA GLU A 281 5.59 32.77 -0.18
C GLU A 281 6.76 32.17 -0.95
N TYR A 282 6.87 30.85 -0.93
CA TYR A 282 7.85 30.08 -1.67
C TYR A 282 7.18 29.38 -2.82
N MET A 283 7.77 29.48 -4.02
CA MET A 283 7.26 28.80 -5.23
C MET A 283 7.96 27.49 -5.41
N MET A 284 7.20 26.45 -5.73
CA MET A 284 7.70 25.11 -6.03
C MET A 284 7.52 24.77 -7.51
N GLU A 285 8.49 24.03 -8.02
CA GLU A 285 8.47 23.39 -9.32
C GLU A 285 8.17 21.88 -9.18
N PRO A 286 7.70 21.20 -10.23
CA PRO A 286 7.48 19.75 -10.20
C PRO A 286 8.71 18.99 -9.71
N LEU A 287 8.46 17.87 -9.00
CA LEU A 287 9.47 17.00 -8.35
C LEU A 287 10.22 17.67 -7.20
N GLN A 288 9.66 18.72 -6.62
CA GLN A 288 10.19 19.32 -5.41
C GLN A 288 9.37 18.96 -4.17
N LEU A 289 10.09 18.85 -3.05
CA LEU A 289 9.57 18.73 -1.69
C LEU A 289 9.93 20.00 -0.93
N ALA A 290 8.93 20.67 -0.35
CA ALA A 290 9.09 21.76 0.59
C ALA A 290 8.84 21.28 2.02
N GLU A 291 9.67 21.72 2.96
CA GLU A 291 9.60 21.33 4.38
C GLU A 291 9.46 22.56 5.27
N PHE A 292 8.53 22.47 6.21
CA PHE A 292 8.28 23.47 7.24
C PHE A 292 8.18 22.76 8.59
N ASP A 293 8.71 23.37 9.65
CA ASP A 293 8.53 22.82 10.99
C ASP A 293 7.11 23.03 11.53
N VAL A 294 6.87 22.55 12.75
CA VAL A 294 5.55 22.63 13.42
C VAL A 294 5.07 24.06 13.66
N ASN A 295 5.98 25.03 13.71
CA ASN A 295 5.68 26.43 13.86
C ASN A 295 5.44 27.15 12.53
N GLY A 296 5.63 26.47 11.41
CA GLY A 296 5.54 27.02 10.07
C GLY A 296 6.79 27.79 9.63
N GLU A 297 7.95 27.51 10.22
CA GLU A 297 9.23 28.02 9.73
C GLU A 297 9.70 27.18 8.55
N PHE A 298 10.14 27.86 7.50
CA PHE A 298 10.66 27.24 6.30
C PHE A 298 12.02 26.58 6.56
N LYS A 299 12.14 25.29 6.23
CA LYS A 299 13.38 24.50 6.38
C LYS A 299 14.11 24.30 5.06
N GLY A 300 13.40 24.30 3.93
CA GLY A 300 14.04 24.18 2.61
C GLY A 300 13.11 23.64 1.54
N ILE A 301 13.60 23.71 0.29
CA ILE A 301 13.04 23.03 -0.87
C ILE A 301 14.16 22.20 -1.49
N ARG A 302 13.87 20.94 -1.82
CA ARG A 302 14.80 20.03 -2.48
C ARG A 302 14.12 19.20 -3.56
N ASN A 303 14.89 18.79 -4.55
CA ASN A 303 14.40 17.85 -5.57
C ASN A 303 14.28 16.44 -4.99
N VAL A 304 13.21 15.75 -5.34
CA VAL A 304 12.90 14.40 -4.85
C VAL A 304 12.30 13.55 -5.97
N ASN A 305 12.34 12.23 -5.78
CA ASN A 305 11.46 11.33 -6.51
C ASN A 305 10.04 11.47 -5.91
N ALA A 306 9.15 12.18 -6.61
CA ALA A 306 7.78 12.40 -6.12
C ALA A 306 7.01 11.10 -5.89
N GLY A 307 7.34 10.01 -6.63
CA GLY A 307 6.74 8.70 -6.46
C GLY A 307 6.89 8.15 -5.04
N THR A 308 8.03 8.37 -4.38
CA THR A 308 8.27 7.96 -2.99
C THR A 308 7.23 8.52 -2.01
N TYR A 309 6.76 9.75 -2.26
CA TYR A 309 5.81 10.46 -1.42
C TYR A 309 4.34 10.27 -1.83
N THR A 310 4.08 9.67 -3.00
CA THR A 310 2.72 9.55 -3.55
C THR A 310 2.28 8.13 -3.83
N ALA A 311 3.19 7.14 -3.78
CA ALA A 311 2.93 5.72 -4.05
C ALA A 311 1.83 5.11 -3.15
N TRP A 312 1.64 5.68 -1.95
CA TRP A 312 0.64 5.19 -1.01
C TRP A 312 -0.79 5.20 -1.57
N LYS A 313 -1.13 6.18 -2.43
CA LYS A 313 -2.44 6.25 -3.09
C LYS A 313 -2.64 5.19 -4.18
N GLU A 314 -1.54 4.60 -4.65
CA GLU A 314 -1.51 3.53 -5.66
C GLU A 314 -1.38 2.14 -5.01
N GLY A 315 -1.39 2.08 -3.67
CA GLY A 315 -1.34 0.83 -2.94
C GLY A 315 0.07 0.33 -2.63
N PHE A 316 1.07 1.22 -2.61
CA PHE A 316 2.46 0.85 -2.33
C PHE A 316 3.07 1.66 -1.19
N PHE A 317 3.98 1.03 -0.46
CA PHE A 317 4.98 1.68 0.37
C PHE A 317 6.30 1.74 -0.39
N VAL A 318 6.82 2.94 -0.57
CA VAL A 318 8.16 3.17 -1.15
C VAL A 318 9.00 3.87 -0.10
N PHE A 319 10.15 3.30 0.19
CA PHE A 319 11.13 3.79 1.15
C PHE A 319 12.45 4.01 0.42
N GLU A 320 13.03 5.20 0.52
CA GLU A 320 14.34 5.55 -0.06
C GLU A 320 15.26 6.04 1.05
N ASN A 321 16.12 5.14 1.54
CA ASN A 321 17.02 5.43 2.67
C ASN A 321 16.27 6.09 3.85
N GLU A 322 15.06 5.59 4.13
CA GLU A 322 14.16 6.12 5.15
C GLU A 322 14.50 5.52 6.51
N GLY A 323 14.45 6.33 7.57
CA GLY A 323 14.70 5.87 8.94
C GLY A 323 13.64 4.88 9.41
N LEU A 324 14.07 3.87 10.16
CA LEU A 324 13.17 2.80 10.62
C LEU A 324 12.02 3.34 11.49
N GLU A 325 12.24 4.40 12.26
CA GLU A 325 11.17 5.05 13.03
C GLU A 325 10.07 5.62 12.12
N ASP A 326 10.44 6.30 11.03
CA ASP A 326 9.47 6.88 10.09
C ASP A 326 8.70 5.78 9.34
N ILE A 327 9.41 4.72 8.92
CA ILE A 327 8.80 3.54 8.29
C ILE A 327 7.76 2.91 9.22
N LEU A 328 8.14 2.62 10.46
CA LEU A 328 7.25 1.99 11.43
C LEU A 328 6.08 2.90 11.82
N ASN A 329 6.27 4.21 11.85
CA ASN A 329 5.20 5.18 12.03
C ASN A 329 4.20 5.15 10.85
N ARG A 330 4.67 4.94 9.60
CA ARG A 330 3.77 4.76 8.43
C ARG A 330 3.01 3.44 8.53
N LEU A 331 3.70 2.33 8.83
CA LEU A 331 3.07 1.01 9.02
C LEU A 331 2.08 1.03 10.19
N SER A 332 2.42 1.66 11.32
CA SER A 332 1.54 1.74 12.49
C SER A 332 0.21 2.40 12.17
N ARG A 333 0.21 3.48 11.37
CA ARG A 333 -1.03 4.14 10.95
C ARG A 333 -1.88 3.26 10.03
N TRP A 334 -1.24 2.53 9.10
CA TRP A 334 -1.95 1.73 8.12
C TRP A 334 -2.49 0.41 8.68
N TYR A 335 -1.70 -0.26 9.51
CA TYR A 335 -2.11 -1.53 10.14
C TYR A 335 -2.83 -1.33 11.48
N ASP A 336 -2.98 -0.08 11.92
CA ASP A 336 -3.57 0.28 13.22
C ASP A 336 -2.90 -0.49 14.37
N VAL A 337 -1.57 -0.46 14.44
CA VAL A 337 -0.74 -1.11 15.46
C VAL A 337 0.14 -0.09 16.17
N ASP A 338 0.50 -0.38 17.40
CA ASP A 338 1.46 0.41 18.14
C ASP A 338 2.88 -0.15 17.95
N VAL A 339 3.89 0.70 18.11
CA VAL A 339 5.30 0.31 17.98
C VAL A 339 6.02 0.59 19.27
N PHE A 340 6.72 -0.40 19.79
CA PHE A 340 7.59 -0.29 20.97
C PHE A 340 9.04 -0.59 20.58
N TYR A 341 9.94 0.31 20.91
CA TYR A 341 11.37 0.19 20.65
C TYR A 341 12.09 -0.29 21.89
N GLY A 342 12.73 -1.47 21.82
CA GLY A 342 13.55 -2.02 22.90
C GLY A 342 14.87 -1.26 23.08
N SER A 343 15.31 -0.52 22.04
CA SER A 343 16.50 0.31 22.06
C SER A 343 16.29 1.52 21.16
N GLU A 344 16.73 2.71 21.60
CA GLU A 344 16.70 3.93 20.78
C GLU A 344 17.59 3.82 19.52
N LYS A 345 18.60 2.97 19.57
CA LYS A 345 19.55 2.78 18.48
C LYS A 345 18.92 2.22 17.21
N VAL A 346 17.88 1.34 17.35
CA VAL A 346 17.20 0.75 16.19
C VAL A 346 16.45 1.78 15.35
N LYS A 347 16.06 2.92 15.92
CA LYS A 347 15.39 4.00 15.20
C LYS A 347 16.27 4.62 14.11
N GLY A 348 17.58 4.60 14.31
CA GLY A 348 18.57 5.16 13.38
C GLY A 348 18.93 4.24 12.21
N TYR A 349 18.38 3.03 12.13
CA TYR A 349 18.58 2.17 10.96
C TYR A 349 17.78 2.70 9.78
N HIS A 350 18.32 2.52 8.57
CA HIS A 350 17.68 2.99 7.35
C HIS A 350 17.39 1.81 6.43
N PHE A 351 16.31 1.94 5.69
CA PHE A 351 15.86 0.90 4.77
C PHE A 351 15.43 1.53 3.44
N THR A 352 15.71 0.80 2.35
CA THR A 352 15.22 1.10 1.01
C THR A 352 14.44 -0.09 0.51
N GLY A 353 13.21 0.13 0.03
CA GLY A 353 12.36 -0.95 -0.45
C GLY A 353 11.07 -0.46 -1.08
N HIS A 354 10.45 -1.36 -1.84
CA HIS A 354 9.14 -1.16 -2.45
C HIS A 354 8.25 -2.34 -2.08
N MET A 355 7.11 -2.11 -1.45
CA MET A 355 6.24 -3.13 -0.88
C MET A 355 4.79 -2.82 -1.15
N GLU A 356 3.97 -3.85 -1.33
CA GLU A 356 2.53 -3.70 -1.47
C GLU A 356 1.90 -3.30 -0.11
N LYS A 357 1.04 -2.30 -0.14
CA LYS A 357 0.41 -1.73 1.06
C LYS A 357 -0.63 -2.67 1.69
N TYR A 358 -1.21 -3.56 0.87
CA TYR A 358 -2.26 -4.51 1.32
C TYR A 358 -1.72 -5.89 1.68
N GLU A 359 -0.41 -6.09 1.67
CA GLU A 359 0.25 -7.31 2.14
C GLU A 359 0.11 -7.47 3.66
N ASP A 360 0.35 -8.71 4.13
CA ASP A 360 0.46 -8.98 5.55
C ASP A 360 1.65 -8.24 6.16
N VAL A 361 1.44 -7.60 7.30
CA VAL A 361 2.48 -6.84 8.01
C VAL A 361 3.71 -7.68 8.32
N GLU A 362 3.54 -8.98 8.60
CA GLU A 362 4.65 -9.90 8.89
C GLU A 362 5.59 -10.04 7.69
N ILE A 363 5.06 -10.04 6.46
CA ILE A 363 5.88 -10.09 5.23
C ILE A 363 6.77 -8.86 5.14
N ILE A 364 6.20 -7.68 5.39
CA ILE A 364 6.92 -6.41 5.37
C ILE A 364 8.00 -6.37 6.47
N LEU A 365 7.63 -6.73 7.70
CA LEU A 365 8.54 -6.73 8.84
C LEU A 365 9.69 -7.74 8.66
N ASN A 366 9.40 -8.92 8.11
CA ASN A 366 10.42 -9.93 7.81
C ASN A 366 11.41 -9.45 6.73
N ALA A 367 10.93 -8.74 5.70
CA ALA A 367 11.80 -8.17 4.69
C ALA A 367 12.74 -7.10 5.30
N ILE A 368 12.20 -6.19 6.12
CA ILE A 368 12.99 -5.18 6.84
C ILE A 368 14.00 -5.85 7.78
N SER A 369 13.57 -6.84 8.58
CA SER A 369 14.40 -7.59 9.51
C SER A 369 15.66 -8.18 8.84
N LYS A 370 15.45 -8.84 7.69
CA LYS A 370 16.55 -9.47 6.93
C LYS A 370 17.57 -8.48 6.38
N MET A 371 17.13 -7.26 6.06
CA MET A 371 18.00 -6.26 5.43
C MET A 371 18.77 -5.40 6.45
N VAL A 372 18.13 -5.06 7.56
CA VAL A 372 18.73 -4.14 8.55
C VAL A 372 19.20 -4.83 9.83
N GLY A 373 18.91 -6.12 9.99
CA GLY A 373 19.40 -6.92 11.12
C GLY A 373 18.68 -6.63 12.45
N VAL A 374 17.43 -6.14 12.42
CA VAL A 374 16.58 -5.97 13.60
C VAL A 374 15.61 -7.12 13.72
N HIS A 375 15.13 -7.38 14.93
CA HIS A 375 14.11 -8.38 15.21
C HIS A 375 12.77 -7.73 15.52
N PHE A 376 11.71 -8.26 14.91
CA PHE A 376 10.33 -7.87 15.20
C PHE A 376 9.58 -8.97 15.90
N THR A 377 8.88 -8.63 16.97
CA THR A 377 7.94 -9.51 17.66
C THR A 377 6.59 -8.83 17.71
N ILE A 378 5.55 -9.51 17.26
CA ILE A 378 4.18 -9.02 17.34
C ILE A 378 3.52 -9.60 18.59
N LYS A 379 3.01 -8.73 19.44
CA LYS A 379 2.23 -9.10 20.62
C LYS A 379 0.93 -8.29 20.62
N ASP A 380 -0.18 -8.98 20.45
CA ASP A 380 -1.49 -8.36 20.24
C ASP A 380 -1.46 -7.38 19.05
N ARG A 381 -1.66 -6.10 19.30
CA ARG A 381 -1.56 -5.03 18.28
C ARG A 381 -0.29 -4.17 18.45
N THR A 382 0.74 -4.71 19.05
CA THR A 382 2.00 -4.02 19.29
C THR A 382 3.15 -4.72 18.58
N ILE A 383 3.90 -3.99 17.78
CA ILE A 383 5.15 -4.42 17.17
C ILE A 383 6.29 -4.02 18.10
N VAL A 384 7.01 -4.99 18.63
CA VAL A 384 8.21 -4.79 19.46
C VAL A 384 9.44 -4.93 18.56
N VAL A 385 10.32 -3.92 18.58
CA VAL A 385 11.55 -3.86 17.77
C VAL A 385 12.76 -3.98 18.68
N THR A 386 13.63 -4.96 18.40
CA THR A 386 14.89 -5.19 19.13
C THR A 386 16.06 -5.32 18.16
N GLU A 387 17.29 -5.20 18.69
CA GLU A 387 18.53 -5.47 17.93
C GLU A 387 18.69 -6.95 17.65
#